data_4854ab20b6011f0b5983346c30825f1b
#
_entry.id   4854ab20b6011f0b5983346c30825f1b
#
_cell.length_a   1.000
_cell.length_b   1.000
_cell.length_c   1.000
_cell.angle_alpha   90.00
_cell.angle_beta   90.00
_cell.angle_gamma   90.00
#
_symmetry.space_group_name_H-M   'P 1'
#
loop_
_entity.id
_entity.type
_entity.pdbx_description
1 polymer ?
#
loop_
_entity_poly.entity_id
_entity_poly.type
_entity_poly.pdbx_seq_one_letter_code
_entity_poly.pdbx_strand_id
1 'polypeptide(L)'
;MNCRVDMVNTAFMVGAMYLLYRWWEKGKHQLPWLAILCMSGATLTKGPVGIILPCFVMGVFMLTQRENFWGIVWRMALTALLSLIIPFCWYYAAYLQAGDEFLRLVKEENIDRFTGKMVYESHENPAWYNLLTLITGWLPYTLLLLFSLFILPWKKFSKTRFLENAKKATPLQVFTWLAFLLVLFFYCIPKSKRSVYLLPCYPFMAYLIAEYIVWMMKEKMGALKVYAGVIASITLILNIALLVVKKGWVPESIFHGKHAIDNIAMLHALENNDLLIPCSIFMVITLEGVYLIFRALKKKNSGNIVSYTLATIVGLFLMLDSSLQPPVLNTKADKHLAPVIEKKFDTSKLYSYIAVDMLHFFSLNFYLGDKIQQFDKVLPQDGVLMIPEEHMPDFLEKYGKDYTFQKVWEVRKTVEWHNKVGFYRFVKTSANIALNK
;
A
#
# COMPACT_ATOMS: atom_id res chain seq x y z
N MET A 1 8.72 6.90 2.82
CA MET A 1 8.39 5.50 2.46
C MET A 1 7.32 4.99 3.41
N ASN A 2 6.20 4.49 2.91
CA ASN A 2 5.13 3.99 3.78
C ASN A 2 5.45 2.54 4.14
N CYS A 3 5.85 2.26 5.39
CA CYS A 3 6.14 0.91 5.84
C CYS A 3 4.82 0.15 6.03
N ARG A 4 4.55 -0.84 5.18
CA ARG A 4 3.32 -1.63 5.22
C ARG A 4 3.64 -3.12 5.15
N VAL A 5 2.87 -3.91 5.88
CA VAL A 5 2.91 -5.39 5.85
C VAL A 5 2.65 -5.95 4.45
N ASP A 6 1.95 -5.20 3.59
CA ASP A 6 1.64 -5.59 2.21
C ASP A 6 2.88 -5.86 1.36
N MET A 7 3.97 -5.12 1.56
CA MET A 7 5.24 -5.37 0.85
C MET A 7 5.89 -6.68 1.27
N VAL A 8 5.89 -6.96 2.57
CA VAL A 8 6.42 -8.23 3.11
C VAL A 8 5.58 -9.41 2.62
N ASN A 9 4.25 -9.28 2.68
CA ASN A 9 3.34 -10.28 2.12
C ASN A 9 3.58 -10.49 0.61
N THR A 10 3.76 -9.42 -0.15
CA THR A 10 4.04 -9.49 -1.60
C THR A 10 5.35 -10.23 -1.87
N ALA A 11 6.41 -9.93 -1.13
CA ALA A 11 7.70 -10.60 -1.30
C ALA A 11 7.58 -12.11 -1.06
N PHE A 12 6.91 -12.52 0.02
CA PHE A 12 6.67 -13.93 0.30
C PHE A 12 5.75 -14.59 -0.72
N MET A 13 4.65 -13.97 -1.13
CA MET A 13 3.71 -14.55 -2.11
C MET A 13 4.36 -14.72 -3.49
N VAL A 14 5.03 -13.68 -3.99
CA VAL A 14 5.72 -13.75 -5.29
C VAL A 14 6.88 -14.72 -5.22
N GLY A 15 7.61 -14.73 -4.12
CA GLY A 15 8.66 -15.72 -3.86
C GLY A 15 8.12 -17.15 -3.87
N ALA A 16 6.99 -17.39 -3.20
CA ALA A 16 6.33 -18.70 -3.19
C ALA A 16 5.91 -19.12 -4.61
N MET A 17 5.27 -18.24 -5.38
CA MET A 17 4.85 -18.52 -6.76
C MET A 17 6.06 -18.83 -7.66
N TYR A 18 7.13 -18.04 -7.57
CA TYR A 18 8.35 -18.27 -8.32
C TYR A 18 9.00 -19.60 -7.96
N LEU A 19 9.11 -19.91 -6.66
CA LEU A 19 9.72 -21.15 -6.16
C LEU A 19 8.89 -22.38 -6.53
N LEU A 20 7.55 -22.29 -6.52
CA LEU A 20 6.66 -23.35 -7.01
C LEU A 20 6.83 -23.59 -8.50
N TYR A 21 6.94 -22.51 -9.31
CA TYR A 21 7.24 -22.62 -10.73
C TYR A 21 8.59 -23.32 -10.97
N ARG A 22 9.66 -22.88 -10.27
CA ARG A 22 11.00 -23.50 -10.36
C ARG A 22 11.01 -24.95 -9.91
N TRP A 23 10.24 -25.29 -8.88
CA TRP A 23 10.05 -26.67 -8.43
C TRP A 23 9.38 -27.52 -9.52
N TRP A 24 8.36 -27.01 -10.17
CA TRP A 24 7.69 -27.68 -11.29
C TRP A 24 8.66 -27.87 -12.46
N GLU A 25 9.39 -26.84 -12.86
CA GLU A 25 10.37 -26.88 -13.95
C GLU A 25 11.46 -27.93 -13.71
N LYS A 26 11.86 -28.15 -12.48
CA LYS A 26 12.83 -29.17 -12.06
C LYS A 26 12.25 -30.59 -11.95
N GLY A 27 11.03 -30.81 -12.37
CA GLY A 27 10.41 -32.15 -12.41
C GLY A 27 9.73 -32.61 -11.13
N LYS A 28 9.59 -31.77 -10.11
CA LYS A 28 8.82 -32.04 -8.85
C LYS A 28 9.33 -33.24 -8.03
N HIS A 29 10.62 -33.51 -8.05
CA HIS A 29 11.20 -34.69 -7.38
C HIS A 29 11.18 -34.64 -5.85
N GLN A 30 11.15 -33.42 -5.27
CA GLN A 30 11.17 -33.19 -3.84
C GLN A 30 10.08 -32.22 -3.41
N LEU A 31 9.82 -32.10 -2.11
CA LEU A 31 8.93 -31.08 -1.58
C LEU A 31 9.50 -29.68 -1.80
N PRO A 32 8.69 -28.67 -2.14
CA PRO A 32 9.15 -27.32 -2.37
C PRO A 32 9.34 -26.55 -1.05
N TRP A 33 10.29 -26.94 -0.22
CA TRP A 33 10.46 -26.44 1.14
C TRP A 33 10.60 -24.91 1.23
N LEU A 34 11.33 -24.30 0.31
CA LEU A 34 11.47 -22.83 0.29
C LEU A 34 10.14 -22.15 -0.06
N ALA A 35 9.32 -22.74 -0.94
CA ALA A 35 8.01 -22.21 -1.24
C ALA A 35 7.08 -22.37 -0.03
N ILE A 36 7.15 -23.50 0.68
CA ILE A 36 6.42 -23.76 1.92
C ILE A 36 6.74 -22.69 2.96
N LEU A 37 8.03 -22.39 3.17
CA LEU A 37 8.46 -21.35 4.10
C LEU A 37 7.96 -19.95 3.67
N CYS A 38 8.01 -19.64 2.39
CA CYS A 38 7.48 -18.38 1.87
C CYS A 38 5.96 -18.29 2.09
N MET A 39 5.19 -19.35 1.83
CA MET A 39 3.76 -19.37 2.08
C MET A 39 3.42 -19.25 3.57
N SER A 40 4.21 -19.89 4.45
CA SER A 40 4.10 -19.71 5.91
C SER A 40 4.31 -18.24 6.30
N GLY A 41 5.37 -17.59 5.78
CA GLY A 41 5.66 -16.18 6.04
C GLY A 41 4.57 -15.25 5.51
N ALA A 42 4.03 -15.52 4.32
CA ALA A 42 2.91 -14.77 3.75
C ALA A 42 1.65 -14.90 4.63
N THR A 43 1.38 -16.10 5.15
CA THR A 43 0.23 -16.36 6.02
C THR A 43 0.37 -15.66 7.38
N LEU A 44 1.54 -15.65 7.97
CA LEU A 44 1.82 -14.88 9.19
C LEU A 44 1.65 -13.38 8.98
N THR A 45 1.92 -12.87 7.77
CA THR A 45 1.81 -11.43 7.46
C THR A 45 0.38 -10.99 7.19
N LYS A 46 -0.43 -11.82 6.51
CA LYS A 46 -1.76 -11.36 6.02
C LYS A 46 -2.81 -12.46 5.98
N GLY A 47 -2.62 -13.54 6.71
CA GLY A 47 -3.59 -14.62 6.83
C GLY A 47 -3.62 -15.59 5.65
N PRO A 48 -4.71 -16.39 5.48
CA PRO A 48 -4.75 -17.56 4.60
C PRO A 48 -4.49 -17.29 3.12
N VAL A 49 -4.67 -16.04 2.66
CA VAL A 49 -4.41 -15.63 1.27
C VAL A 49 -2.96 -15.95 0.83
N GLY A 50 -2.03 -15.96 1.80
CA GLY A 50 -0.62 -16.30 1.58
C GLY A 50 -0.38 -17.74 1.11
N ILE A 51 -1.31 -18.65 1.35
CA ILE A 51 -1.28 -20.05 0.87
C ILE A 51 -2.23 -20.23 -0.31
N ILE A 52 -3.45 -19.70 -0.20
CA ILE A 52 -4.51 -19.92 -1.19
C ILE A 52 -4.07 -19.44 -2.57
N LEU A 53 -3.55 -18.22 -2.69
CA LEU A 53 -3.20 -17.67 -4.00
C LEU A 53 -2.03 -18.39 -4.68
N PRO A 54 -0.87 -18.65 -4.05
CA PRO A 54 0.21 -19.39 -4.67
C PRO A 54 -0.22 -20.80 -5.10
N CYS A 55 -0.95 -21.53 -4.25
CA CYS A 55 -1.46 -22.85 -4.58
C CYS A 55 -2.48 -22.83 -5.72
N PHE A 56 -3.38 -21.84 -5.74
CA PHE A 56 -4.38 -21.68 -6.79
C PHE A 56 -3.73 -21.36 -8.14
N VAL A 57 -2.82 -20.39 -8.19
CA VAL A 57 -2.10 -20.03 -9.41
C VAL A 57 -1.30 -21.21 -9.94
N MET A 58 -0.57 -21.90 -9.08
CA MET A 58 0.23 -23.05 -9.47
C MET A 58 -0.64 -24.23 -9.91
N GLY A 59 -1.74 -24.51 -9.22
CA GLY A 59 -2.70 -25.55 -9.59
C GLY A 59 -3.31 -25.32 -10.98
N VAL A 60 -3.78 -24.09 -11.24
CA VAL A 60 -4.33 -23.74 -12.57
C VAL A 60 -3.24 -23.81 -13.64
N PHE A 61 -2.02 -23.37 -13.36
CA PHE A 61 -0.91 -23.50 -14.30
C PHE A 61 -0.63 -24.97 -14.64
N MET A 62 -0.53 -25.87 -13.66
CA MET A 62 -0.28 -27.29 -13.88
C MET A 62 -1.41 -27.94 -14.69
N LEU A 63 -2.68 -27.50 -14.54
CA LEU A 63 -3.80 -27.92 -15.39
C LEU A 63 -3.58 -27.51 -16.86
N THR A 64 -3.07 -26.30 -17.11
CA THR A 64 -2.76 -25.89 -18.50
C THR A 64 -1.63 -26.72 -19.13
N GLN A 65 -0.76 -27.28 -18.29
CA GLN A 65 0.30 -28.20 -18.71
C GLN A 65 -0.19 -29.66 -18.85
N ARG A 66 -1.52 -29.89 -18.75
CA ARG A 66 -2.18 -31.20 -18.90
C ARG A 66 -1.74 -32.24 -17.88
N GLU A 67 -1.37 -31.81 -16.68
CA GLU A 67 -1.05 -32.73 -15.60
C GLU A 67 -2.33 -33.38 -15.02
N ASN A 68 -2.16 -34.53 -14.36
CA ASN A 68 -3.26 -35.26 -13.74
C ASN A 68 -3.88 -34.41 -12.60
N PHE A 69 -5.19 -34.20 -12.66
CA PHE A 69 -5.95 -33.38 -11.73
C PHE A 69 -5.74 -33.83 -10.26
N TRP A 70 -5.89 -35.08 -9.97
CA TRP A 70 -5.74 -35.60 -8.60
C TRP A 70 -4.33 -35.52 -8.09
N GLY A 71 -3.33 -35.65 -8.98
CA GLY A 71 -1.93 -35.42 -8.63
C GLY A 71 -1.64 -33.95 -8.31
N ILE A 72 -2.29 -33.00 -9.00
CA ILE A 72 -2.21 -31.56 -8.70
C ILE A 72 -2.82 -31.28 -7.34
N VAL A 73 -4.07 -31.74 -7.12
CA VAL A 73 -4.80 -31.54 -5.86
C VAL A 73 -3.98 -32.05 -4.68
N TRP A 74 -3.47 -33.29 -4.77
CA TRP A 74 -2.66 -33.86 -3.70
C TRP A 74 -1.40 -33.06 -3.39
N ARG A 75 -0.64 -32.67 -4.43
CA ARG A 75 0.59 -31.90 -4.25
C ARG A 75 0.32 -30.53 -3.64
N MET A 76 -0.70 -29.82 -4.14
CA MET A 76 -1.04 -28.48 -3.63
C MET A 76 -1.62 -28.58 -2.21
N ALA A 77 -2.45 -29.59 -1.91
CA ALA A 77 -2.97 -29.81 -0.57
C ALA A 77 -1.86 -30.13 0.43
N LEU A 78 -0.93 -31.01 0.07
CA LEU A 78 0.21 -31.34 0.94
C LEU A 78 1.10 -30.10 1.18
N THR A 79 1.39 -29.36 0.12
CA THR A 79 2.20 -28.12 0.22
C THR A 79 1.50 -27.08 1.09
N ALA A 80 0.20 -26.88 0.92
CA ALA A 80 -0.61 -25.98 1.74
C ALA A 80 -0.64 -26.42 3.21
N LEU A 81 -0.86 -27.72 3.47
CA LEU A 81 -0.91 -28.26 4.83
C LEU A 81 0.42 -28.06 5.59
N LEU A 82 1.53 -28.35 4.92
CA LEU A 82 2.85 -28.13 5.50
C LEU A 82 3.14 -26.64 5.75
N SER A 83 2.62 -25.76 4.91
CA SER A 83 2.76 -24.31 5.08
C SER A 83 1.96 -23.75 6.26
N LEU A 84 0.96 -24.47 6.76
CA LEU A 84 0.17 -24.07 7.93
C LEU A 84 0.88 -24.37 9.26
N ILE A 85 1.90 -25.20 9.30
CA ILE A 85 2.53 -25.65 10.56
C ILE A 85 3.07 -24.44 11.35
N ILE A 86 3.88 -23.59 10.73
CA ILE A 86 4.47 -22.41 11.41
C ILE A 86 3.39 -21.39 11.81
N PRO A 87 2.46 -20.98 10.92
CA PRO A 87 1.34 -20.13 11.33
C PRO A 87 0.52 -20.73 12.46
N PHE A 88 0.20 -22.01 12.42
CA PHE A 88 -0.57 -22.69 13.48
C PHE A 88 0.13 -22.59 14.84
N CYS A 89 1.42 -22.88 14.91
CA CYS A 89 2.18 -22.75 16.14
C CYS A 89 2.12 -21.32 16.72
N TRP A 90 2.24 -20.31 15.85
CA TRP A 90 2.17 -18.91 16.27
C TRP A 90 0.75 -18.51 16.74
N TYR A 91 -0.29 -18.87 15.97
CA TYR A 91 -1.69 -18.60 16.35
C TYR A 91 -2.08 -19.29 17.65
N TYR A 92 -1.60 -20.53 17.85
CA TYR A 92 -1.83 -21.25 19.09
C TYR A 92 -1.15 -20.58 20.29
N ALA A 93 0.10 -20.15 20.14
CA ALA A 93 0.79 -19.41 21.20
C ALA A 93 0.11 -18.08 21.53
N ALA A 94 -0.37 -17.35 20.53
CA ALA A 94 -1.12 -16.12 20.72
C ALA A 94 -2.47 -16.37 21.41
N TYR A 95 -3.16 -17.46 21.07
CA TYR A 95 -4.38 -17.88 21.75
C TYR A 95 -4.14 -18.19 23.24
N LEU A 96 -3.05 -18.86 23.58
CA LEU A 96 -2.70 -19.13 24.96
C LEU A 96 -2.48 -17.86 25.81
N GLN A 97 -2.08 -16.75 25.17
CA GLN A 97 -1.87 -15.47 25.85
C GLN A 97 -3.14 -14.63 25.98
N ALA A 98 -3.97 -14.57 24.93
CA ALA A 98 -5.08 -13.64 24.84
C ALA A 98 -6.47 -14.32 24.83
N GLY A 99 -6.53 -15.65 24.81
CA GLY A 99 -7.78 -16.41 24.89
C GLY A 99 -8.75 -16.16 23.73
N ASP A 100 -10.04 -16.19 24.05
CA ASP A 100 -11.13 -16.08 23.06
C ASP A 100 -11.15 -14.71 22.35
N GLU A 101 -10.62 -13.67 22.98
CA GLU A 101 -10.51 -12.35 22.36
C GLU A 101 -9.62 -12.39 21.10
N PHE A 102 -8.52 -13.13 21.16
CA PHE A 102 -7.67 -13.34 19.99
C PHE A 102 -8.42 -14.05 18.85
N LEU A 103 -9.22 -15.08 19.17
CA LEU A 103 -10.01 -15.80 18.16
C LEU A 103 -11.06 -14.89 17.52
N ARG A 104 -11.70 -14.02 18.33
CA ARG A 104 -12.65 -13.01 17.83
C ARG A 104 -11.98 -12.10 16.81
N LEU A 105 -10.79 -11.56 17.11
CA LEU A 105 -10.03 -10.71 16.23
C LEU A 105 -9.58 -11.44 14.95
N VAL A 106 -9.12 -12.67 15.06
CA VAL A 106 -8.74 -13.50 13.89
C VAL A 106 -9.94 -13.72 12.98
N LYS A 107 -11.11 -14.01 13.52
CA LYS A 107 -12.35 -14.17 12.75
C LYS A 107 -12.72 -12.87 12.04
N GLU A 108 -12.74 -11.76 12.75
CA GLU A 108 -13.10 -10.43 12.23
C GLU A 108 -12.18 -10.01 11.07
N GLU A 109 -10.87 -10.13 11.26
CA GLU A 109 -9.88 -9.70 10.27
C GLU A 109 -9.78 -10.61 9.04
N ASN A 110 -10.08 -11.91 9.15
CA ASN A 110 -9.95 -12.83 8.02
C ASN A 110 -11.29 -13.18 7.36
N ILE A 111 -12.35 -13.41 8.14
CA ILE A 111 -13.64 -13.88 7.63
C ILE A 111 -14.58 -12.70 7.39
N ASP A 112 -14.80 -11.88 8.42
CA ASP A 112 -15.80 -10.81 8.37
C ASP A 112 -15.36 -9.70 7.40
N ARG A 113 -14.06 -9.40 7.32
CA ARG A 113 -13.50 -8.51 6.30
C ARG A 113 -13.72 -9.05 4.88
N PHE A 114 -13.54 -10.34 4.63
CA PHE A 114 -13.73 -10.93 3.31
C PHE A 114 -15.21 -10.92 2.90
N THR A 115 -16.11 -11.20 3.84
CA THR A 115 -17.57 -11.26 3.62
C THR A 115 -18.24 -9.89 3.67
N GLY A 116 -17.54 -8.83 4.09
CA GLY A 116 -18.10 -7.49 4.26
C GLY A 116 -19.04 -7.35 5.46
N LYS A 117 -18.80 -8.14 6.52
CA LYS A 117 -19.56 -8.12 7.78
C LYS A 117 -18.82 -7.43 8.93
N MET A 118 -17.82 -6.61 8.63
CA MET A 118 -17.08 -5.89 9.65
C MET A 118 -17.96 -4.88 10.39
N VAL A 119 -17.69 -4.67 11.66
CA VAL A 119 -18.39 -3.70 12.52
C VAL A 119 -18.13 -2.26 12.09
N TYR A 120 -17.00 -1.99 11.41
CA TYR A 120 -16.63 -0.66 10.89
C TYR A 120 -16.44 -0.68 9.37
N GLU A 121 -16.71 0.45 8.72
CA GLU A 121 -16.55 0.60 7.26
C GLU A 121 -15.10 0.36 6.84
N SER A 122 -14.88 -0.68 6.03
CA SER A 122 -13.57 -1.15 5.60
C SER A 122 -13.39 -0.96 4.10
N HIS A 123 -13.11 0.28 3.66
CA HIS A 123 -12.67 0.57 2.27
C HIS A 123 -13.50 -0.15 1.19
N GLU A 124 -14.82 -0.12 1.29
CA GLU A 124 -15.69 -0.73 0.28
C GLU A 124 -15.56 0.02 -1.05
N ASN A 125 -15.20 -0.72 -2.08
CA ASN A 125 -15.00 -0.18 -3.41
C ASN A 125 -15.59 -1.13 -4.47
N PRO A 126 -16.12 -0.60 -5.59
CA PRO A 126 -16.66 -1.43 -6.67
C PRO A 126 -15.56 -2.28 -7.33
N ALA A 127 -15.95 -3.33 -8.08
CA ALA A 127 -15.00 -4.26 -8.70
C ALA A 127 -14.02 -3.56 -9.68
N TRP A 128 -14.48 -2.52 -10.40
CA TRP A 128 -13.65 -1.74 -11.33
C TRP A 128 -12.57 -0.88 -10.66
N TYR A 129 -12.65 -0.65 -9.34
CA TYR A 129 -11.64 0.08 -8.57
C TYR A 129 -10.25 -0.52 -8.74
N ASN A 130 -10.14 -1.84 -8.70
CA ASN A 130 -8.86 -2.52 -8.87
C ASN A 130 -8.28 -2.33 -10.28
N LEU A 131 -9.14 -2.29 -11.30
CA LEU A 131 -8.70 -2.01 -12.67
C LEU A 131 -8.18 -0.57 -12.81
N LEU A 132 -8.88 0.40 -12.25
CA LEU A 132 -8.43 1.79 -12.23
C LEU A 132 -7.11 1.93 -11.46
N THR A 133 -7.01 1.30 -10.30
CA THR A 133 -5.78 1.28 -9.49
C THR A 133 -4.60 0.66 -10.26
N LEU A 134 -4.85 -0.40 -11.01
CA LEU A 134 -3.83 -1.02 -11.85
C LEU A 134 -3.36 -0.04 -12.93
N ILE A 135 -4.28 0.62 -13.63
CA ILE A 135 -3.98 1.59 -14.69
C ILE A 135 -3.15 2.76 -14.15
N THR A 136 -3.56 3.33 -13.02
CA THR A 136 -2.87 4.49 -12.43
C THR A 136 -1.56 4.11 -11.76
N GLY A 137 -1.51 2.97 -11.07
CA GLY A 137 -0.32 2.48 -10.38
C GLY A 137 0.82 2.04 -11.30
N TRP A 138 0.53 1.83 -12.58
CA TRP A 138 1.53 1.45 -13.61
C TRP A 138 2.02 2.61 -14.45
N LEU A 139 1.62 3.84 -14.14
CA LEU A 139 2.22 4.99 -14.81
C LEU A 139 3.75 5.00 -14.57
N PRO A 140 4.57 5.34 -15.58
CA PRO A 140 4.15 5.76 -16.92
C PRO A 140 3.98 4.62 -17.95
N TYR A 141 4.16 3.35 -17.56
CA TYR A 141 4.08 2.22 -18.50
C TYR A 141 2.66 1.99 -19.05
N THR A 142 1.64 2.41 -18.32
CA THR A 142 0.25 2.39 -18.82
C THR A 142 0.10 3.25 -20.09
N LEU A 143 0.84 4.36 -20.20
CA LEU A 143 0.87 5.16 -21.44
C LEU A 143 1.36 4.34 -22.62
N LEU A 144 2.37 3.49 -22.41
CA LEU A 144 2.88 2.59 -23.46
C LEU A 144 1.80 1.61 -23.93
N LEU A 145 1.00 1.06 -22.99
CA LEU A 145 -0.13 0.19 -23.33
C LEU A 145 -1.24 0.95 -24.06
N LEU A 146 -1.51 2.21 -23.69
CA LEU A 146 -2.46 3.05 -24.42
C LEU A 146 -2.04 3.31 -25.85
N PHE A 147 -0.76 3.56 -26.10
CA PHE A 147 -0.24 3.68 -27.48
C PHE A 147 -0.49 2.41 -28.29
N SER A 148 -0.51 1.23 -27.66
CA SER A 148 -0.78 -0.03 -28.36
C SER A 148 -2.17 -0.08 -28.97
N LEU A 149 -3.15 0.64 -28.44
CA LEU A 149 -4.49 0.75 -29.03
C LEU A 149 -4.44 1.28 -30.49
N PHE A 150 -3.46 2.13 -30.80
CA PHE A 150 -3.28 2.70 -32.15
C PHE A 150 -2.32 1.90 -33.03
N ILE A 151 -1.46 1.08 -32.44
CA ILE A 151 -0.35 0.40 -33.13
C ILE A 151 -0.70 -1.05 -33.45
N LEU A 152 -1.53 -1.68 -32.66
CA LEU A 152 -1.91 -3.08 -32.85
C LEU A 152 -2.76 -3.23 -34.11
N PRO A 153 -2.47 -4.22 -34.96
CA PRO A 153 -3.24 -4.48 -36.16
C PRO A 153 -4.57 -5.19 -35.78
N TRP A 154 -5.51 -4.46 -35.23
CA TRP A 154 -6.80 -4.98 -34.75
C TRP A 154 -7.52 -5.83 -35.80
N LYS A 155 -7.42 -5.47 -37.11
CA LYS A 155 -7.99 -6.23 -38.22
C LYS A 155 -7.37 -7.64 -38.38
N LYS A 156 -6.20 -7.89 -37.80
CA LYS A 156 -5.52 -9.18 -37.83
C LYS A 156 -5.74 -10.00 -36.55
N PHE A 157 -6.51 -9.48 -35.59
CA PHE A 157 -6.90 -10.20 -34.37
C PHE A 157 -8.00 -11.20 -34.72
N SER A 158 -7.59 -12.44 -35.00
CA SER A 158 -8.48 -13.59 -35.21
C SER A 158 -8.36 -14.54 -34.04
N LYS A 159 -9.47 -15.17 -33.65
CA LYS A 159 -9.51 -16.21 -32.61
C LYS A 159 -8.49 -17.35 -32.92
N THR A 160 -8.35 -17.71 -34.19
CA THR A 160 -7.37 -18.69 -34.68
C THR A 160 -5.94 -18.27 -34.38
N ARG A 161 -5.58 -17.03 -34.67
CA ARG A 161 -4.22 -16.51 -34.46
C ARG A 161 -3.89 -16.34 -32.97
N PHE A 162 -4.89 -15.97 -32.18
CA PHE A 162 -4.73 -15.93 -30.71
C PHE A 162 -4.43 -17.33 -30.17
N LEU A 163 -5.19 -18.34 -30.59
CA LEU A 163 -4.98 -19.74 -30.17
C LEU A 163 -3.63 -20.30 -30.66
N GLU A 164 -3.19 -19.95 -31.88
CA GLU A 164 -1.87 -20.32 -32.39
C GLU A 164 -0.75 -19.70 -31.56
N ASN A 165 -0.86 -18.43 -31.23
CA ASN A 165 0.13 -17.74 -30.37
C ASN A 165 0.12 -18.29 -28.95
N ALA A 166 -1.03 -18.60 -28.39
CA ALA A 166 -1.15 -19.24 -27.08
C ALA A 166 -0.49 -20.63 -27.05
N LYS A 167 -0.57 -21.40 -28.15
CA LYS A 167 0.12 -22.70 -28.28
C LYS A 167 1.65 -22.56 -28.40
N LYS A 168 2.13 -21.43 -28.85
CA LYS A 168 3.58 -21.13 -28.99
C LYS A 168 4.16 -20.48 -27.72
N ALA A 169 3.32 -20.10 -26.76
CA ALA A 169 3.76 -19.48 -25.54
C ALA A 169 4.61 -20.45 -24.69
N THR A 170 5.71 -19.94 -24.17
CA THR A 170 6.54 -20.72 -23.25
C THR A 170 5.81 -20.97 -21.93
N PRO A 171 6.16 -22.05 -21.20
CA PRO A 171 5.57 -22.30 -19.88
C PRO A 171 5.67 -21.10 -18.93
N LEU A 172 6.81 -20.37 -18.97
CA LEU A 172 7.01 -19.17 -18.17
C LEU A 172 6.03 -18.04 -18.54
N GLN A 173 5.79 -17.83 -19.83
CA GLN A 173 4.80 -16.84 -20.29
C GLN A 173 3.39 -17.19 -19.82
N VAL A 174 3.00 -18.47 -19.99
CA VAL A 174 1.69 -18.95 -19.53
C VAL A 174 1.55 -18.76 -18.01
N PHE A 175 2.56 -19.17 -17.23
CA PHE A 175 2.58 -18.99 -15.79
C PHE A 175 2.45 -17.52 -15.39
N THR A 176 3.21 -16.63 -16.03
CA THR A 176 3.21 -15.19 -15.74
C THR A 176 1.85 -14.55 -16.02
N TRP A 177 1.21 -14.89 -17.14
CA TRP A 177 -0.13 -14.43 -17.46
C TRP A 177 -1.16 -14.94 -16.45
N LEU A 178 -1.10 -16.21 -16.08
CA LEU A 178 -2.00 -16.79 -15.09
C LEU A 178 -1.79 -16.15 -13.71
N ALA A 179 -0.55 -15.99 -13.26
CA ALA A 179 -0.25 -15.35 -12.00
C ALA A 179 -0.82 -13.92 -11.95
N PHE A 180 -0.60 -13.13 -13.00
CA PHE A 180 -1.16 -11.78 -13.10
C PHE A 180 -2.70 -11.78 -13.07
N LEU A 181 -3.34 -12.55 -13.95
CA LEU A 181 -4.80 -12.54 -14.09
C LEU A 181 -5.53 -13.14 -12.89
N LEU A 182 -5.04 -14.23 -12.33
CA LEU A 182 -5.70 -14.90 -11.20
C LEU A 182 -5.56 -14.10 -9.90
N VAL A 183 -4.41 -13.46 -9.67
CA VAL A 183 -4.24 -12.55 -8.52
C VAL A 183 -5.15 -11.34 -8.66
N LEU A 184 -5.21 -10.71 -9.83
CA LEU A 184 -6.11 -9.60 -10.10
C LEU A 184 -7.57 -9.99 -9.89
N PHE A 185 -7.99 -11.11 -10.48
CA PHE A 185 -9.34 -11.63 -10.35
C PHE A 185 -9.72 -11.91 -8.89
N PHE A 186 -8.84 -12.58 -8.15
CA PHE A 186 -9.06 -12.88 -6.74
C PHE A 186 -9.34 -11.61 -5.93
N TYR A 187 -8.53 -10.56 -6.09
CA TYR A 187 -8.72 -9.31 -5.35
C TYR A 187 -9.90 -8.44 -5.86
N CYS A 188 -10.51 -8.79 -6.98
CA CYS A 188 -11.78 -8.17 -7.40
C CYS A 188 -13.01 -8.71 -6.65
N ILE A 189 -12.93 -9.91 -6.06
CA ILE A 189 -14.04 -10.58 -5.39
C ILE A 189 -14.44 -9.90 -4.06
N PRO A 190 -13.51 -9.65 -3.09
CA PRO A 190 -13.87 -9.07 -1.80
C PRO A 190 -14.47 -7.67 -1.93
N LYS A 191 -15.39 -7.31 -1.04
CA LYS A 191 -15.95 -5.94 -0.97
C LYS A 191 -14.89 -4.91 -0.57
N SER A 192 -14.10 -5.22 0.47
CA SER A 192 -12.99 -4.38 0.90
C SER A 192 -11.83 -4.45 -0.07
N LYS A 193 -11.48 -3.32 -0.72
CA LYS A 193 -10.42 -3.20 -1.72
C LYS A 193 -9.48 -2.05 -1.39
N ARG A 194 -8.18 -2.35 -1.39
CA ARG A 194 -7.11 -1.33 -1.27
C ARG A 194 -6.14 -1.47 -2.43
N SER A 195 -5.61 -0.35 -2.91
CA SER A 195 -4.62 -0.34 -4.00
C SER A 195 -3.42 -1.25 -3.75
N VAL A 196 -2.97 -1.34 -2.50
CA VAL A 196 -1.82 -2.16 -2.09
C VAL A 196 -2.04 -3.68 -2.22
N TYR A 197 -3.29 -4.14 -2.33
CA TYR A 197 -3.58 -5.57 -2.52
C TYR A 197 -3.13 -6.09 -3.88
N LEU A 198 -2.96 -5.20 -4.86
CA LEU A 198 -2.49 -5.55 -6.20
C LEU A 198 -0.95 -5.61 -6.32
N LEU A 199 -0.20 -5.31 -5.27
CA LEU A 199 1.26 -5.37 -5.29
C LEU A 199 1.81 -6.71 -5.81
N PRO A 200 1.23 -7.90 -5.48
CA PRO A 200 1.71 -9.16 -6.04
C PRO A 200 1.56 -9.29 -7.56
N CYS A 201 0.72 -8.47 -8.22
CA CYS A 201 0.59 -8.45 -9.67
C CYS A 201 1.79 -7.80 -10.37
N TYR A 202 2.45 -6.83 -9.70
CA TYR A 202 3.45 -5.96 -10.33
C TYR A 202 4.66 -6.68 -10.90
N PRO A 203 5.30 -7.65 -10.24
CA PRO A 203 6.44 -8.37 -10.81
C PRO A 203 6.09 -9.13 -12.10
N PHE A 204 4.92 -9.75 -12.14
CA PHE A 204 4.44 -10.48 -13.33
C PHE A 204 4.13 -9.52 -14.47
N MET A 205 3.47 -8.41 -14.18
CA MET A 205 3.18 -7.39 -15.17
C MET A 205 4.46 -6.71 -15.69
N ALA A 206 5.47 -6.50 -14.83
CA ALA A 206 6.77 -5.97 -15.24
C ALA A 206 7.43 -6.88 -16.30
N TYR A 207 7.38 -8.19 -16.08
CA TYR A 207 7.89 -9.16 -17.07
C TYR A 207 7.14 -9.05 -18.39
N LEU A 208 5.81 -9.01 -18.38
CA LEU A 208 4.98 -8.89 -19.58
C LEU A 208 5.25 -7.57 -20.35
N ILE A 209 5.43 -6.47 -19.63
CA ILE A 209 5.78 -5.17 -20.22
C ILE A 209 7.19 -5.21 -20.81
N ALA A 210 8.14 -5.87 -20.16
CA ALA A 210 9.49 -6.03 -20.69
C ALA A 210 9.48 -6.80 -22.02
N GLU A 211 8.74 -7.92 -22.10
CA GLU A 211 8.55 -8.65 -23.37
C GLU A 211 7.88 -7.77 -24.44
N TYR A 212 6.88 -6.98 -24.04
CA TYR A 212 6.20 -6.06 -24.94
C TYR A 212 7.14 -4.97 -25.47
N ILE A 213 7.98 -4.39 -24.63
CA ILE A 213 9.01 -3.41 -25.06
C ILE A 213 9.99 -4.06 -26.03
N VAL A 214 10.48 -5.28 -25.76
CA VAL A 214 11.37 -6.01 -26.67
C VAL A 214 10.71 -6.28 -28.02
N TRP A 215 9.43 -6.64 -28.02
CA TRP A 215 8.67 -6.77 -29.27
C TRP A 215 8.55 -5.44 -30.02
N MET A 216 8.22 -4.34 -29.31
CA MET A 216 8.13 -3.01 -29.92
C MET A 216 9.46 -2.52 -30.48
N MET A 217 10.58 -2.87 -29.86
CA MET A 217 11.92 -2.55 -30.40
C MET A 217 12.15 -3.17 -31.79
N LYS A 218 11.60 -4.36 -32.02
CA LYS A 218 11.74 -5.08 -33.28
C LYS A 218 10.73 -4.62 -34.34
N GLU A 219 9.47 -4.46 -33.93
CA GLU A 219 8.34 -4.34 -34.84
C GLU A 219 7.75 -2.91 -34.92
N LYS A 220 7.90 -2.11 -33.87
CA LYS A 220 7.18 -0.84 -33.67
C LYS A 220 8.04 0.26 -33.06
N MET A 221 9.28 0.36 -33.49
CA MET A 221 10.25 1.33 -32.97
C MET A 221 9.78 2.79 -33.07
N GLY A 222 8.95 3.15 -34.06
CA GLY A 222 8.35 4.48 -34.16
C GLY A 222 7.52 4.88 -32.91
N ALA A 223 6.74 3.94 -32.41
CA ALA A 223 5.93 4.18 -31.21
C ALA A 223 6.77 4.31 -29.93
N LEU A 224 7.84 3.52 -29.81
CA LEU A 224 8.79 3.68 -28.71
C LEU A 224 9.48 5.06 -28.73
N LYS A 225 9.78 5.60 -29.92
CA LYS A 225 10.32 6.96 -30.06
C LYS A 225 9.34 8.02 -29.58
N VAL A 226 8.05 7.89 -29.95
CA VAL A 226 7.00 8.79 -29.47
C VAL A 226 6.86 8.69 -27.96
N TYR A 227 6.81 7.48 -27.41
CA TYR A 227 6.76 7.26 -25.98
C TYR A 227 7.96 7.89 -25.25
N ALA A 228 9.18 7.69 -25.74
CA ALA A 228 10.38 8.30 -25.17
C ALA A 228 10.31 9.84 -25.17
N GLY A 229 9.81 10.43 -26.26
CA GLY A 229 9.57 11.87 -26.35
C GLY A 229 8.54 12.38 -25.33
N VAL A 230 7.44 11.64 -25.14
CA VAL A 230 6.41 11.95 -24.14
C VAL A 230 7.00 11.88 -22.72
N ILE A 231 7.76 10.83 -22.40
CA ILE A 231 8.42 10.70 -21.09
C ILE A 231 9.41 11.85 -20.86
N ALA A 232 10.22 12.19 -21.86
CA ALA A 232 11.16 13.33 -21.77
C ALA A 232 10.41 14.64 -21.50
N SER A 233 9.30 14.90 -22.19
CA SER A 233 8.47 16.09 -22.01
C SER A 233 7.83 16.15 -20.61
N ILE A 234 7.24 15.04 -20.14
CA ILE A 234 6.66 14.94 -18.80
C ILE A 234 7.75 15.20 -17.73
N THR A 235 8.92 14.59 -17.89
CA THR A 235 10.05 14.76 -16.97
C THR A 235 10.49 16.23 -16.90
N LEU A 236 10.59 16.90 -18.02
CA LEU A 236 10.94 18.32 -18.07
C LEU A 236 9.89 19.19 -17.37
N ILE A 237 8.59 18.95 -17.67
CA ILE A 237 7.47 19.67 -17.03
C ILE A 237 7.49 19.48 -15.51
N LEU A 238 7.71 18.25 -15.02
CA LEU A 238 7.74 17.97 -13.59
C LEU A 238 8.96 18.62 -12.90
N ASN A 239 10.13 18.67 -13.55
CA ASN A 239 11.27 19.44 -13.04
C ASN A 239 10.95 20.94 -12.92
N ILE A 240 10.34 21.53 -13.96
CA ILE A 240 9.91 22.92 -13.94
C ILE A 240 8.86 23.15 -12.85
N ALA A 241 7.84 22.29 -12.74
CA ALA A 241 6.80 22.37 -11.72
C ALA A 241 7.39 22.33 -10.29
N LEU A 242 8.36 21.46 -10.05
CA LEU A 242 9.06 21.40 -8.76
C LEU A 242 9.78 22.73 -8.45
N LEU A 243 10.45 23.33 -9.42
CA LEU A 243 11.10 24.64 -9.26
C LEU A 243 10.08 25.76 -9.00
N VAL A 244 8.94 25.75 -9.70
CA VAL A 244 7.85 26.73 -9.50
C VAL A 244 7.30 26.65 -8.08
N VAL A 245 7.05 25.43 -7.56
CA VAL A 245 6.64 25.22 -6.17
C VAL A 245 7.71 25.73 -5.20
N LYS A 246 8.97 25.37 -5.42
CA LYS A 246 10.07 25.80 -4.55
C LYS A 246 10.29 27.31 -4.51
N LYS A 247 9.91 28.05 -5.55
CA LYS A 247 9.97 29.51 -5.60
C LYS A 247 8.74 30.20 -4.98
N GLY A 248 7.76 29.44 -4.47
CA GLY A 248 6.55 30.01 -3.91
C GLY A 248 5.65 30.69 -4.94
N TRP A 249 5.74 30.27 -6.21
CA TRP A 249 4.96 30.88 -7.30
C TRP A 249 3.57 30.26 -7.46
N VAL A 250 3.22 29.28 -6.61
CA VAL A 250 1.90 28.63 -6.63
C VAL A 250 0.97 29.41 -5.68
N PRO A 251 -0.07 30.11 -6.17
CA PRO A 251 -0.96 30.87 -5.30
C PRO A 251 -1.88 29.93 -4.51
N GLU A 252 -2.09 30.21 -3.23
CA GLU A 252 -2.98 29.45 -2.35
C GLU A 252 -4.42 29.45 -2.86
N SER A 253 -4.81 30.48 -3.62
CA SER A 253 -6.16 30.64 -4.16
C SER A 253 -6.60 29.57 -5.14
N ILE A 254 -5.70 28.68 -5.61
CA ILE A 254 -6.06 27.54 -6.45
C ILE A 254 -6.68 26.39 -5.63
N PHE A 255 -6.47 26.37 -4.31
CA PHE A 255 -6.98 25.31 -3.44
C PHE A 255 -8.34 25.69 -2.86
N HIS A 256 -9.37 24.95 -3.24
CA HIS A 256 -10.75 25.17 -2.80
C HIS A 256 -11.37 23.89 -2.22
N GLY A 257 -12.47 24.05 -1.46
CA GLY A 257 -13.27 22.96 -0.94
C GLY A 257 -12.74 22.34 0.35
N LYS A 258 -13.28 21.17 0.71
CA LYS A 258 -13.09 20.50 2.00
C LYS A 258 -11.61 20.25 2.37
N HIS A 259 -10.75 20.04 1.38
CA HIS A 259 -9.33 19.70 1.58
C HIS A 259 -8.37 20.90 1.34
N ALA A 260 -8.88 22.12 1.16
CA ALA A 260 -8.06 23.30 0.87
C ALA A 260 -6.97 23.52 1.92
N ILE A 261 -7.33 23.47 3.21
CA ILE A 261 -6.38 23.70 4.32
C ILE A 261 -5.25 22.67 4.32
N ASP A 262 -5.57 21.39 4.08
CA ASP A 262 -4.56 20.32 4.04
C ASP A 262 -3.65 20.45 2.82
N ASN A 263 -4.20 20.85 1.67
CA ASN A 263 -3.44 21.09 0.45
C ASN A 263 -2.51 22.30 0.57
N ILE A 264 -2.97 23.38 1.20
CA ILE A 264 -2.15 24.57 1.49
C ILE A 264 -1.03 24.19 2.47
N ALA A 265 -1.33 23.42 3.52
CA ALA A 265 -0.28 22.96 4.44
C ALA A 265 0.78 22.09 3.73
N MET A 266 0.37 21.24 2.79
CA MET A 266 1.31 20.46 1.97
C MET A 266 2.12 21.37 1.03
N LEU A 267 1.51 22.39 0.41
CA LEU A 267 2.21 23.38 -0.41
C LEU A 267 3.30 24.08 0.39
N HIS A 268 2.98 24.66 1.55
CA HIS A 268 3.95 25.32 2.40
C HIS A 268 5.06 24.39 2.90
N ALA A 269 4.72 23.13 3.21
CA ALA A 269 5.73 22.14 3.56
C ALA A 269 6.70 21.84 2.40
N LEU A 270 6.20 21.85 1.17
CA LEU A 270 7.04 21.71 -0.03
C LEU A 270 7.88 22.94 -0.30
N GLU A 271 7.34 24.15 -0.13
CA GLU A 271 8.04 25.41 -0.31
C GLU A 271 9.19 25.60 0.68
N ASN A 272 8.90 25.37 1.97
CA ASN A 272 9.84 25.60 3.09
C ASN A 272 10.86 24.46 3.29
N ASN A 273 10.66 23.31 2.63
CA ASN A 273 11.62 22.23 2.75
C ASN A 273 12.84 22.52 1.88
N ASP A 274 14.02 22.58 2.48
CA ASP A 274 15.26 22.72 1.71
C ASP A 274 15.36 21.60 0.68
N LEU A 275 15.83 21.94 -0.52
CA LEU A 275 16.14 20.94 -1.54
C LEU A 275 17.23 20.03 -0.98
N LEU A 276 16.83 18.87 -0.50
CA LEU A 276 17.78 17.86 -0.05
C LEU A 276 18.77 17.53 -1.18
N ILE A 277 20.02 17.32 -0.82
CA ILE A 277 21.08 16.93 -1.78
C ILE A 277 20.61 15.81 -2.72
N PRO A 278 19.94 14.73 -2.26
CA PRO A 278 19.43 13.69 -3.15
C PRO A 278 18.47 14.22 -4.22
N CYS A 279 17.55 15.14 -3.88
CA CYS A 279 16.63 15.72 -4.84
C CYS A 279 17.36 16.45 -5.95
N SER A 280 18.34 17.30 -5.61
CA SER A 280 19.14 18.05 -6.58
C SER A 280 19.94 17.14 -7.50
N ILE A 281 20.53 16.06 -6.97
CA ILE A 281 21.22 15.04 -7.76
C ILE A 281 20.26 14.39 -8.75
N PHE A 282 19.08 13.94 -8.31
CA PHE A 282 18.12 13.30 -9.19
C PHE A 282 17.50 14.26 -10.21
N MET A 283 17.35 15.54 -9.90
CA MET A 283 16.99 16.57 -10.90
C MET A 283 18.02 16.64 -12.03
N VAL A 284 19.31 16.69 -11.69
CA VAL A 284 20.39 16.67 -12.70
C VAL A 284 20.37 15.39 -13.52
N ILE A 285 20.25 14.24 -12.87
CA ILE A 285 20.19 12.92 -13.54
C ILE A 285 19.00 12.86 -14.51
N THR A 286 17.83 13.35 -14.12
CA THR A 286 16.64 13.34 -14.97
C THR A 286 16.77 14.31 -16.15
N LEU A 287 17.36 15.47 -15.98
CA LEU A 287 17.63 16.43 -17.06
C LEU A 287 18.68 15.88 -18.04
N GLU A 288 19.73 15.26 -17.53
CA GLU A 288 20.69 14.53 -18.39
C GLU A 288 20.02 13.40 -19.15
N GLY A 289 19.14 12.64 -18.48
CA GLY A 289 18.33 11.61 -19.13
C GLY A 289 17.49 12.15 -20.30
N VAL A 290 16.83 13.30 -20.10
CA VAL A 290 16.08 14.00 -21.16
C VAL A 290 17.00 14.36 -22.33
N TYR A 291 18.16 14.93 -22.06
CA TYR A 291 19.15 15.26 -23.07
C TYR A 291 19.61 14.03 -23.85
N LEU A 292 19.93 12.92 -23.16
CA LEU A 292 20.36 11.67 -23.77
C LEU A 292 19.26 11.03 -24.62
N ILE A 293 17.99 11.09 -24.21
CA ILE A 293 16.85 10.65 -25.01
C ILE A 293 16.80 11.44 -26.32
N PHE A 294 16.84 12.78 -26.30
CA PHE A 294 16.80 13.59 -27.50
C PHE A 294 17.98 13.33 -28.41
N ARG A 295 19.18 13.15 -27.84
CA ARG A 295 20.39 12.79 -28.63
C ARG A 295 20.24 11.41 -29.31
N ALA A 296 19.69 10.42 -28.57
CA ALA A 296 19.48 9.07 -29.13
C ALA A 296 18.39 9.06 -30.22
N LEU A 297 17.33 9.86 -30.07
CA LEU A 297 16.29 10.05 -31.08
C LEU A 297 16.86 10.60 -32.38
N LYS A 298 17.76 11.58 -32.32
CA LYS A 298 18.48 12.12 -33.51
C LYS A 298 19.38 11.09 -34.16
N LYS A 299 20.10 10.29 -33.37
CA LYS A 299 21.02 9.26 -33.88
C LYS A 299 20.34 7.96 -34.31
N LYS A 300 19.03 7.83 -34.11
CA LYS A 300 18.22 6.63 -34.42
C LYS A 300 18.73 5.33 -33.76
N ASN A 301 19.40 5.43 -32.62
CA ASN A 301 19.89 4.26 -31.88
C ASN A 301 18.81 3.70 -30.98
N SER A 302 18.20 2.59 -31.40
CA SER A 302 17.04 2.00 -30.72
C SER A 302 17.32 1.50 -29.30
N GLY A 303 18.43 0.83 -29.08
CA GLY A 303 18.81 0.31 -27.77
C GLY A 303 18.98 1.43 -26.74
N ASN A 304 19.71 2.46 -27.13
CA ASN A 304 19.96 3.61 -26.26
C ASN A 304 18.67 4.39 -25.92
N ILE A 305 17.73 4.52 -26.89
CA ILE A 305 16.44 5.18 -26.62
C ILE A 305 15.71 4.49 -25.47
N VAL A 306 15.58 3.17 -25.50
CA VAL A 306 14.90 2.41 -24.46
C VAL A 306 15.64 2.52 -23.12
N SER A 307 16.95 2.29 -23.11
CA SER A 307 17.76 2.34 -21.89
C SER A 307 17.72 3.72 -21.21
N TYR A 308 17.86 4.80 -21.99
CA TYR A 308 17.79 6.15 -21.43
C TYR A 308 16.37 6.50 -20.95
N THR A 309 15.33 6.05 -21.66
CA THR A 309 13.94 6.26 -21.22
C THR A 309 13.67 5.57 -19.88
N LEU A 310 14.08 4.30 -19.74
CA LEU A 310 13.92 3.55 -18.48
C LEU A 310 14.72 4.18 -17.33
N ALA A 311 15.98 4.55 -17.59
CA ALA A 311 16.81 5.23 -16.59
C ALA A 311 16.20 6.58 -16.16
N THR A 312 15.66 7.36 -17.13
CA THR A 312 14.96 8.62 -16.83
C THR A 312 13.71 8.41 -15.98
N ILE A 313 12.92 7.35 -16.27
CA ILE A 313 11.75 7.00 -15.44
C ILE A 313 12.17 6.68 -14.01
N VAL A 314 13.21 5.86 -13.82
CA VAL A 314 13.73 5.54 -12.47
C VAL A 314 14.22 6.80 -11.76
N GLY A 315 15.03 7.63 -12.45
CA GLY A 315 15.49 8.90 -11.91
C GLY A 315 14.34 9.84 -11.52
N LEU A 316 13.29 9.90 -12.34
CA LEU A 316 12.10 10.68 -12.06
C LEU A 316 11.38 10.22 -10.77
N PHE A 317 11.18 8.91 -10.60
CA PHE A 317 10.59 8.39 -9.37
C PHE A 317 11.45 8.70 -8.14
N LEU A 318 12.77 8.54 -8.23
CA LEU A 318 13.69 8.86 -7.15
C LEU A 318 13.68 10.37 -6.83
N MET A 319 13.59 11.22 -7.84
CA MET A 319 13.45 12.68 -7.66
C MET A 319 12.15 13.02 -6.93
N LEU A 320 11.02 12.47 -7.38
CA LEU A 320 9.71 12.73 -6.77
C LEU A 320 9.65 12.17 -5.33
N ASP A 321 10.17 10.97 -5.11
CA ASP A 321 10.20 10.35 -3.78
C ASP A 321 11.07 11.13 -2.78
N SER A 322 12.21 11.62 -3.22
CA SER A 322 13.12 12.40 -2.37
C SER A 322 12.66 13.84 -2.11
N SER A 323 11.86 14.44 -3.00
CA SER A 323 11.44 15.84 -2.92
C SER A 323 10.03 16.04 -2.37
N LEU A 324 9.08 15.20 -2.76
CA LEU A 324 7.66 15.40 -2.45
C LEU A 324 7.20 14.57 -1.25
N GLN A 325 7.66 13.34 -1.13
CA GLN A 325 7.12 12.43 -0.11
C GLN A 325 7.45 12.88 1.33
N PRO A 326 8.68 13.22 1.71
CA PRO A 326 8.99 13.56 3.10
C PRO A 326 8.18 14.76 3.62
N PRO A 327 8.14 15.94 2.94
CA PRO A 327 7.38 17.07 3.43
C PRO A 327 5.86 16.79 3.46
N VAL A 328 5.30 16.14 2.42
CA VAL A 328 3.88 15.78 2.38
C VAL A 328 3.50 14.79 3.47
N LEU A 329 4.32 13.77 3.73
CA LEU A 329 4.04 12.80 4.79
C LEU A 329 4.16 13.41 6.18
N ASN A 330 5.09 14.35 6.37
CA ASN A 330 5.24 15.07 7.64
C ASN A 330 4.00 15.93 7.98
N THR A 331 3.31 16.51 6.99
CA THR A 331 2.05 17.24 7.26
C THR A 331 0.90 16.32 7.66
N LYS A 332 0.99 15.04 7.36
CA LYS A 332 -0.02 14.02 7.70
C LYS A 332 0.31 13.26 8.98
N ALA A 333 1.51 13.43 9.54
CA ALA A 333 1.94 12.75 10.75
C ALA A 333 1.64 13.59 12.00
N ASP A 334 1.38 12.94 13.13
CA ASP A 334 1.16 13.63 14.42
C ASP A 334 2.46 14.10 15.08
N LYS A 335 3.60 13.92 14.41
CA LYS A 335 4.92 14.32 14.92
C LYS A 335 4.97 15.77 15.41
N HIS A 336 4.27 16.68 14.73
CA HIS A 336 4.23 18.09 15.09
C HIS A 336 3.36 18.39 16.31
N LEU A 337 2.40 17.49 16.67
CA LEU A 337 1.52 17.64 17.81
C LEU A 337 2.21 17.21 19.12
N ALA A 338 3.07 16.21 19.10
CA ALA A 338 3.73 15.70 20.29
C ALA A 338 4.45 16.76 21.13
N PRO A 339 5.35 17.61 20.58
CA PRO A 339 6.02 18.64 21.37
C PRO A 339 5.05 19.72 21.88
N VAL A 340 3.94 19.97 21.18
CA VAL A 340 2.90 20.91 21.64
C VAL A 340 2.17 20.35 22.86
N ILE A 341 1.86 19.06 22.83
CA ILE A 341 1.20 18.35 23.93
C ILE A 341 2.12 18.28 25.15
N GLU A 342 3.39 17.89 24.98
CA GLU A 342 4.38 17.85 26.07
C GLU A 342 4.57 19.20 26.76
N LYS A 343 4.49 20.30 25.99
CA LYS A 343 4.59 21.65 26.55
C LYS A 343 3.33 22.09 27.29
N LYS A 344 2.14 21.60 26.88
CA LYS A 344 0.84 22.01 27.43
C LYS A 344 0.37 21.16 28.61
N PHE A 345 0.72 19.89 28.61
CA PHE A 345 0.16 18.91 29.53
C PHE A 345 1.25 18.01 30.13
N ASP A 346 1.01 17.57 31.36
CA ASP A 346 1.80 16.48 31.95
C ASP A 346 1.43 15.15 31.25
N THR A 347 2.34 14.65 30.45
CA THR A 347 2.11 13.43 29.68
C THR A 347 2.04 12.15 30.51
N SER A 348 2.47 12.20 31.79
CA SER A 348 2.31 11.07 32.73
C SER A 348 0.85 10.87 33.15
N LYS A 349 0.00 11.90 32.99
CA LYS A 349 -1.43 11.92 33.29
C LYS A 349 -2.28 12.14 32.05
N LEU A 350 -1.82 11.66 30.89
CA LEU A 350 -2.55 11.75 29.64
C LEU A 350 -3.25 10.42 29.34
N TYR A 351 -4.55 10.49 29.16
CA TYR A 351 -5.42 9.34 28.92
C TYR A 351 -6.18 9.50 27.61
N SER A 352 -6.53 8.41 26.96
CA SER A 352 -7.36 8.40 25.77
C SER A 352 -8.58 7.52 25.90
N TYR A 353 -9.66 7.91 25.24
CA TYR A 353 -10.84 7.08 25.07
C TYR A 353 -11.31 7.14 23.62
N ILE A 354 -11.55 5.97 23.04
CA ILE A 354 -12.17 5.79 21.73
C ILE A 354 -13.19 4.66 21.88
N ALA A 355 -14.46 4.93 21.51
CA ALA A 355 -15.56 3.98 21.68
C ALA A 355 -15.47 2.75 20.74
N VAL A 356 -14.47 2.70 19.87
CA VAL A 356 -14.22 1.59 18.96
C VAL A 356 -13.05 0.76 19.49
N ASP A 357 -13.31 -0.49 19.81
CA ASP A 357 -12.26 -1.44 20.17
C ASP A 357 -11.18 -1.47 19.10
N MET A 358 -9.92 -1.67 19.47
CA MET A 358 -8.75 -1.71 18.60
C MET A 358 -8.30 -0.37 17.97
N LEU A 359 -9.04 0.72 18.11
CA LEU A 359 -8.59 2.04 17.69
C LEU A 359 -7.99 2.81 18.87
N HIS A 360 -6.78 3.30 18.69
CA HIS A 360 -6.06 4.15 19.64
C HIS A 360 -5.33 5.24 18.87
N PHE A 361 -4.84 6.25 19.57
CA PHE A 361 -3.97 7.28 18.97
C PHE A 361 -2.53 6.76 18.83
N PHE A 362 -2.34 5.70 18.02
CA PHE A 362 -1.06 5.01 17.90
C PHE A 362 0.08 5.91 17.42
N SER A 363 -0.17 6.72 16.39
CA SER A 363 0.84 7.64 15.83
C SER A 363 1.31 8.64 16.89
N LEU A 364 0.36 9.30 17.55
CA LEU A 364 0.67 10.28 18.57
C LEU A 364 1.34 9.64 19.79
N ASN A 365 0.85 8.48 20.23
CA ASN A 365 1.42 7.75 21.36
C ASN A 365 2.87 7.32 21.10
N PHE A 366 3.17 6.90 19.86
CA PHE A 366 4.54 6.61 19.43
C PHE A 366 5.48 7.83 19.61
N TYR A 367 5.04 9.03 19.16
CA TYR A 367 5.86 10.24 19.30
C TYR A 367 5.96 10.76 20.73
N LEU A 368 5.01 10.42 21.61
CA LEU A 368 5.03 10.74 23.03
C LEU A 368 5.76 9.69 23.89
N GLY A 369 6.37 8.65 23.26
CA GLY A 369 7.11 7.61 23.98
C GLY A 369 6.22 6.66 24.75
N ASP A 370 5.06 6.31 24.20
CA ASP A 370 4.07 5.36 24.73
C ASP A 370 3.50 5.75 26.12
N LYS A 371 3.23 7.05 26.29
CA LYS A 371 2.75 7.61 27.56
C LYS A 371 1.24 7.75 27.64
N ILE A 372 0.49 7.65 26.52
CA ILE A 372 -0.96 7.76 26.50
C ILE A 372 -1.57 6.45 27.01
N GLN A 373 -2.26 6.49 28.13
CA GLN A 373 -2.93 5.32 28.71
C GLN A 373 -4.42 5.29 28.32
N GLN A 374 -5.01 4.10 28.29
CA GLN A 374 -6.45 3.95 28.02
C GLN A 374 -7.25 4.24 29.28
N PHE A 375 -8.18 5.21 29.19
CA PHE A 375 -8.96 5.67 30.34
C PHE A 375 -9.79 4.54 30.97
N ASP A 376 -10.45 3.74 30.16
CA ASP A 376 -11.31 2.64 30.57
C ASP A 376 -10.56 1.49 31.26
N LYS A 377 -9.28 1.31 30.99
CA LYS A 377 -8.44 0.30 31.63
C LYS A 377 -7.85 0.76 32.96
N VAL A 378 -7.59 2.05 33.13
CA VAL A 378 -6.90 2.60 34.30
C VAL A 378 -7.88 3.20 35.29
N LEU A 379 -8.99 3.81 34.85
CA LEU A 379 -9.98 4.56 35.65
C LEU A 379 -9.29 5.56 36.60
N PRO A 380 -8.51 6.53 36.06
CA PRO A 380 -7.64 7.41 36.81
C PRO A 380 -8.41 8.39 37.71
N GLN A 381 -7.76 8.96 38.74
CA GLN A 381 -8.38 9.93 39.66
C GLN A 381 -8.43 11.34 39.04
N ASP A 382 -7.37 11.76 38.37
CA ASP A 382 -7.25 13.06 37.70
C ASP A 382 -6.37 12.97 36.47
N GLY A 383 -6.44 13.95 35.59
CA GLY A 383 -5.58 14.02 34.41
C GLY A 383 -6.20 14.78 33.26
N VAL A 384 -5.71 14.47 32.06
CA VAL A 384 -6.21 15.00 30.80
C VAL A 384 -6.68 13.86 29.91
N LEU A 385 -7.93 13.90 29.50
CA LEU A 385 -8.54 12.97 28.58
C LEU A 385 -8.44 13.52 27.15
N MET A 386 -7.89 12.73 26.25
CA MET A 386 -7.92 12.96 24.81
C MET A 386 -9.00 12.08 24.18
N ILE A 387 -9.99 12.68 23.54
CA ILE A 387 -11.17 12.00 23.03
C ILE A 387 -11.65 12.63 21.72
N PRO A 388 -12.04 11.84 20.69
CA PRO A 388 -12.79 12.35 19.55
C PRO A 388 -14.10 12.98 20.01
N GLU A 389 -14.41 14.19 19.54
CA GLU A 389 -15.61 14.93 19.97
C GLU A 389 -16.90 14.12 19.75
N GLU A 390 -16.96 13.32 18.71
CA GLU A 390 -18.10 12.47 18.39
C GLU A 390 -18.28 11.28 19.35
N HIS A 391 -17.25 10.89 20.11
CA HIS A 391 -17.32 9.86 21.15
C HIS A 391 -17.59 10.42 22.56
N MET A 392 -17.59 11.75 22.71
CA MET A 392 -17.83 12.38 24.00
C MET A 392 -19.23 12.05 24.58
N PRO A 393 -20.32 11.99 23.81
CA PRO A 393 -21.63 11.58 24.34
C PRO A 393 -21.63 10.17 24.94
N ASP A 394 -21.05 9.17 24.24
CA ASP A 394 -20.93 7.79 24.73
C ASP A 394 -20.07 7.70 25.99
N PHE A 395 -18.98 8.46 26.01
CA PHE A 395 -18.10 8.55 27.17
C PHE A 395 -18.82 9.14 28.41
N LEU A 396 -19.58 10.23 28.21
CA LEU A 396 -20.34 10.87 29.30
C LEU A 396 -21.48 9.99 29.81
N GLU A 397 -22.11 9.18 28.97
CA GLU A 397 -23.11 8.21 29.40
C GLU A 397 -22.49 7.18 30.34
N LYS A 398 -21.27 6.72 30.09
CA LYS A 398 -20.56 5.72 30.89
C LYS A 398 -19.93 6.30 32.18
N TYR A 399 -19.30 7.47 32.07
CA TYR A 399 -18.41 8.00 33.12
C TYR A 399 -18.81 9.39 33.65
N GLY A 400 -19.80 10.05 33.04
CA GLY A 400 -20.16 11.44 33.38
C GLY A 400 -20.67 11.65 34.78
N LYS A 401 -21.16 10.60 35.45
CA LYS A 401 -21.61 10.65 36.85
C LYS A 401 -20.46 10.64 37.85
N ASP A 402 -19.35 10.00 37.47
CA ASP A 402 -18.22 9.75 38.39
C ASP A 402 -17.11 10.78 38.25
N TYR A 403 -17.13 11.61 37.21
CA TYR A 403 -16.07 12.56 36.89
C TYR A 403 -16.61 13.91 36.45
N THR A 404 -15.86 14.98 36.75
CA THR A 404 -16.08 16.31 36.22
C THR A 404 -15.09 16.57 35.08
N PHE A 405 -15.55 17.21 33.99
CA PHE A 405 -14.75 17.44 32.79
C PHE A 405 -14.79 18.92 32.41
N GLN A 406 -13.61 19.46 32.06
CA GLN A 406 -13.46 20.80 31.52
C GLN A 406 -12.63 20.75 30.21
N LYS A 407 -13.20 21.17 29.11
CA LYS A 407 -12.46 21.28 27.85
C LYS A 407 -11.36 22.33 27.96
N VAL A 408 -10.10 21.94 27.68
CA VAL A 408 -8.92 22.80 27.80
C VAL A 408 -8.23 23.05 26.48
N TRP A 409 -8.41 22.17 25.49
CA TRP A 409 -7.84 22.32 24.17
C TRP A 409 -8.54 21.43 23.15
N GLU A 410 -8.32 21.72 21.83
CA GLU A 410 -8.75 20.82 20.75
C GLU A 410 -7.73 20.84 19.62
N VAL A 411 -7.68 19.73 18.89
CA VAL A 411 -6.98 19.63 17.61
C VAL A 411 -7.97 19.25 16.52
N ARG A 412 -7.71 19.73 15.31
CA ARG A 412 -8.63 19.53 14.17
C ARG A 412 -8.74 18.06 13.78
N LYS A 413 -7.64 17.32 13.84
CA LYS A 413 -7.53 15.90 13.48
C LYS A 413 -6.22 15.29 13.97
N THR A 414 -6.18 13.97 14.04
CA THR A 414 -4.97 13.15 14.18
C THR A 414 -4.84 12.20 12.99
N VAL A 415 -3.80 11.37 12.96
CA VAL A 415 -3.61 10.36 11.90
C VAL A 415 -4.76 9.36 11.90
N GLU A 416 -5.15 8.87 13.07
CA GLU A 416 -6.22 7.88 13.22
C GLU A 416 -7.61 8.49 13.19
N TRP A 417 -7.73 9.78 13.57
CA TRP A 417 -9.02 10.45 13.66
C TRP A 417 -9.08 11.71 12.81
N HIS A 418 -9.95 11.69 11.80
CA HIS A 418 -10.03 12.75 10.79
C HIS A 418 -10.96 13.92 11.19
N ASN A 419 -11.63 13.80 12.36
CA ASN A 419 -12.47 14.84 12.94
C ASN A 419 -11.79 15.45 14.18
N LYS A 420 -12.47 16.42 14.81
CA LYS A 420 -11.95 17.11 15.98
C LYS A 420 -11.70 16.17 17.15
N VAL A 421 -10.57 16.33 17.81
CA VAL A 421 -10.18 15.64 19.04
C VAL A 421 -10.04 16.67 20.15
N GLY A 422 -10.87 16.51 21.18
CA GLY A 422 -10.88 17.36 22.36
C GLY A 422 -9.94 16.87 23.45
N PHE A 423 -9.38 17.82 24.21
CA PHE A 423 -8.60 17.57 25.41
C PHE A 423 -9.37 18.12 26.60
N TYR A 424 -9.70 17.25 27.54
CA TYR A 424 -10.54 17.56 28.71
C TYR A 424 -9.75 17.30 29.98
N ARG A 425 -9.59 18.33 30.83
CA ARG A 425 -9.11 18.10 32.20
C ARG A 425 -10.24 17.46 32.99
N PHE A 426 -9.93 16.41 33.73
CA PHE A 426 -10.92 15.72 34.54
C PHE A 426 -10.44 15.45 35.97
N VAL A 427 -11.40 15.32 36.88
CA VAL A 427 -11.18 14.91 38.27
C VAL A 427 -12.34 14.00 38.68
N LYS A 428 -12.05 12.94 39.41
CA LYS A 428 -13.07 12.03 39.93
C LYS A 428 -13.88 12.70 41.04
N THR A 429 -15.20 12.60 40.97
CA THR A 429 -16.12 13.36 41.87
C THR A 429 -15.92 13.02 43.34
N SER A 430 -15.57 11.78 43.67
CA SER A 430 -15.24 11.37 45.04
C SER A 430 -13.95 12.00 45.62
N ALA A 431 -13.02 12.46 44.76
CA ALA A 431 -11.82 13.16 45.21
C ALA A 431 -12.08 14.65 45.58
N ASN A 432 -13.12 15.27 44.96
CA ASN A 432 -13.52 16.64 45.29
C ASN A 432 -14.10 16.81 46.70
N ILE A 433 -14.63 15.75 47.33
CA ILE A 433 -15.15 15.78 48.71
C ILE A 433 -14.02 15.83 49.74
N ALA A 434 -12.82 15.34 49.37
CA ALA A 434 -11.65 15.33 50.25
C ALA A 434 -10.82 16.62 50.25
N LEU A 435 -10.92 17.44 49.16
CA LEU A 435 -10.19 18.71 49.01
C LEU A 435 -10.95 19.92 49.60
N ASN A 436 -12.25 19.75 49.94
CA ASN A 436 -13.10 20.79 50.54
C ASN A 436 -13.40 20.52 52.05
N LYS A 437 -12.70 19.62 52.70
CA LYS A 437 -12.60 19.44 54.13
C LYS A 437 -11.17 19.76 54.58
#